data_82153364f5e44a2ab19b996c466d6bac
#
_entry.id   82153364f5e44a2ab19b996c466d6bac
#
_cell.length_a   1.000
_cell.length_b   1.000
_cell.length_c   1.000
_cell.angle_alpha   90.00
_cell.angle_beta   90.00
_cell.angle_gamma   90.00
#
_symmetry.space_group_name_H-M   'P 1'
#
loop_
_entity.id
_entity.type
_entity.pdbx_description
1 polymer ?
#
loop_
_entity_poly.entity_id
_entity_poly.type
_entity_poly.pdbx_seq_one_letter_code
_entity_poly.pdbx_strand_id
1 'polypeptide(L)'
;MENMVKIINTSNNPNPEYKTTGSSGMDVRAFVAGSIEIAPLSRALIKTGLFLEMNETLECQVRPRSGLALKKGITVLNSPGTIDADYRGEIGIILMNLSDDKVVIESGDRIAQLVFAKVEKVSLEN
;
A
#
# COMPACT_ATOMS: atom_id res chain seq x y z
N MET A 1 -19.87 -7.69 14.54
CA MET A 1 -18.98 -6.54 14.76
C MET A 1 -17.75 -6.63 13.91
N GLU A 2 -17.57 -5.66 13.09
CA GLU A 2 -16.39 -5.59 12.27
C GLU A 2 -15.19 -5.12 13.07
N ASN A 3 -14.02 -5.42 12.54
CA ASN A 3 -12.79 -4.85 13.02
C ASN A 3 -12.76 -3.35 12.68
N MET A 4 -12.43 -2.54 13.65
CA MET A 4 -12.30 -1.10 13.46
C MET A 4 -10.83 -0.76 13.35
N VAL A 5 -10.49 -0.02 12.30
CA VAL A 5 -9.15 0.52 12.09
C VAL A 5 -9.28 2.02 12.05
N LYS A 6 -8.51 2.70 12.89
CA LYS A 6 -8.49 4.16 12.87
C LYS A 6 -7.52 4.62 11.81
N ILE A 7 -7.89 5.69 11.11
CA ILE A 7 -7.05 6.25 10.06
C ILE A 7 -6.90 7.76 10.27
N ILE A 8 -5.68 8.24 10.08
CA ILE A 8 -5.41 9.67 9.90
C ILE A 8 -5.01 9.83 8.44
N ASN A 9 -5.70 10.69 7.74
CA ASN A 9 -5.45 10.96 6.33
C ASN A 9 -5.03 12.42 6.18
N THR A 10 -3.75 12.64 5.95
CA THR A 10 -3.20 13.98 5.76
C THR A 10 -3.15 14.36 4.28
N SER A 11 -3.57 13.46 3.39
CA SER A 11 -3.59 13.74 1.96
C SER A 11 -4.87 14.46 1.54
N ASN A 12 -4.92 14.85 0.29
CA ASN A 12 -6.16 15.36 -0.32
C ASN A 12 -6.90 14.28 -1.10
N ASN A 13 -6.48 13.02 -0.95
CA ASN A 13 -7.18 11.88 -1.54
C ASN A 13 -8.26 11.38 -0.57
N PRO A 14 -9.31 10.72 -1.07
CA PRO A 14 -10.28 10.10 -0.17
C PRO A 14 -9.64 8.94 0.61
N ASN A 15 -10.26 8.56 1.71
CA ASN A 15 -9.85 7.37 2.43
C ASN A 15 -9.96 6.14 1.53
N PRO A 16 -9.06 5.16 1.67
CA PRO A 16 -9.22 3.89 0.97
C PRO A 16 -10.57 3.25 1.30
N GLU A 17 -11.16 2.58 0.31
CA GLU A 17 -12.42 1.90 0.49
C GLU A 17 -12.50 0.65 -0.38
N TYR A 18 -13.32 -0.30 0.04
CA TYR A 18 -13.64 -1.45 -0.81
C TYR A 18 -14.55 -1.01 -1.92
N LYS A 19 -14.21 -1.34 -3.17
CA LYS A 19 -15.05 -0.97 -4.32
C LYS A 19 -16.34 -1.78 -4.39
N THR A 20 -16.26 -3.04 -3.99
CA THR A 20 -17.41 -3.94 -3.98
C THR A 20 -17.41 -4.72 -2.67
N THR A 21 -18.54 -5.36 -2.35
CA THR A 21 -18.63 -6.19 -1.15
C THR A 21 -17.70 -7.39 -1.20
N GLY A 22 -17.32 -7.81 -2.39
CA GLY A 22 -16.38 -8.94 -2.56
C GLY A 22 -14.92 -8.55 -2.68
N SER A 23 -14.59 -7.26 -2.61
CA SER A 23 -13.20 -6.82 -2.72
C SER A 23 -12.40 -7.24 -1.51
N SER A 24 -11.19 -7.78 -1.73
CA SER A 24 -10.27 -8.12 -0.64
C SER A 24 -9.38 -6.94 -0.25
N GLY A 25 -9.11 -6.05 -1.17
CA GLY A 25 -8.21 -4.92 -0.97
C GLY A 25 -8.86 -3.58 -1.22
N MET A 26 -8.24 -2.55 -0.68
CA MET A 26 -8.60 -1.16 -0.91
C MET A 26 -7.45 -0.49 -1.66
N ASP A 27 -7.76 0.23 -2.74
CA ASP A 27 -6.72 0.98 -3.45
C ASP A 27 -6.16 2.09 -2.58
N VAL A 28 -4.85 2.29 -2.65
CA VAL A 28 -4.17 3.39 -2.00
C VAL A 28 -3.52 4.27 -3.06
N ARG A 29 -3.54 5.58 -2.83
CA ARG A 29 -3.11 6.56 -3.81
C ARG A 29 -1.84 7.27 -3.37
N ALA A 30 -1.07 7.69 -4.36
CA ALA A 30 0.12 8.52 -4.13
C ALA A 30 -0.29 9.90 -3.61
N PHE A 31 0.50 10.40 -2.67
CA PHE A 31 0.37 11.78 -2.19
C PHE A 31 1.76 12.40 -2.22
N VAL A 32 2.08 13.06 -3.34
CA VAL A 32 3.42 13.59 -3.62
C VAL A 32 3.31 15.02 -4.15
N ALA A 33 4.36 15.80 -3.94
CA ALA A 33 4.46 17.11 -4.53
C ALA A 33 4.97 16.95 -5.98
N GLY A 34 4.20 17.46 -6.93
CA GLY A 34 4.53 17.28 -8.34
C GLY A 34 4.39 15.83 -8.77
N SER A 35 5.45 15.28 -9.34
CA SER A 35 5.47 13.90 -9.79
C SER A 35 6.78 13.22 -9.40
N ILE A 36 6.78 11.88 -9.44
CA ILE A 36 7.98 11.10 -9.17
C ILE A 36 8.25 10.22 -10.40
N GLU A 37 9.45 10.33 -10.94
CA GLU A 37 9.87 9.50 -12.07
C GLU A 37 10.62 8.29 -11.54
N ILE A 38 10.27 7.12 -12.05
CA ILE A 38 10.94 5.87 -11.70
C ILE A 38 11.55 5.31 -12.98
N ALA A 39 12.88 5.34 -13.05
CA ALA A 39 13.62 4.79 -14.18
C ALA A 39 13.48 3.28 -14.24
N PRO A 40 13.73 2.64 -15.40
CA PRO A 40 13.74 1.18 -15.48
C PRO A 40 14.67 0.56 -14.44
N LEU A 41 14.20 -0.52 -13.80
CA LEU A 41 14.91 -1.29 -12.78
C LEU A 41 15.27 -0.46 -11.53
N SER A 42 14.55 0.64 -11.31
CA SER A 42 14.72 1.51 -10.14
C SER A 42 13.49 1.43 -9.25
N ARG A 43 13.66 1.86 -8.01
CA ARG A 43 12.60 1.88 -7.00
C ARG A 43 12.48 3.28 -6.42
N ALA A 44 11.29 3.54 -5.86
CA ALA A 44 11.04 4.80 -5.17
C ALA A 44 10.04 4.54 -4.04
N LEU A 45 10.24 5.26 -2.93
CA LEU A 45 9.28 5.27 -1.84
C LEU A 45 8.24 6.35 -2.13
N ILE A 46 6.98 5.93 -2.23
CA ILE A 46 5.88 6.84 -2.53
C ILE A 46 5.06 7.04 -1.26
N LYS A 47 4.92 8.28 -0.84
CA LYS A 47 4.13 8.62 0.34
C LYS A 47 2.65 8.57 0.03
N THR A 48 1.85 8.28 1.04
CA THR A 48 0.38 8.20 0.92
C THR A 48 -0.35 9.21 1.78
N GLY A 49 0.32 9.77 2.78
CA GLY A 49 -0.31 10.64 3.77
C GLY A 49 -1.21 9.90 4.76
N LEU A 50 -1.15 8.57 4.79
CA LEU A 50 -2.02 7.74 5.62
C LEU A 50 -1.27 7.15 6.80
N PHE A 51 -1.95 7.13 7.95
CA PHE A 51 -1.47 6.56 9.20
C PHE A 51 -2.58 5.70 9.77
N LEU A 52 -2.25 4.52 10.27
CA LEU A 52 -3.25 3.57 10.77
C LEU A 52 -3.01 3.23 12.23
N GLU A 53 -4.11 2.94 12.93
CA GLU A 53 -4.07 2.32 14.24
C GLU A 53 -5.03 1.16 14.22
N MET A 54 -4.52 -0.05 14.38
CA MET A 54 -5.32 -1.26 14.30
C MET A 54 -5.08 -2.16 15.50
N ASN A 55 -6.03 -3.05 15.74
CA ASN A 55 -5.95 -4.04 16.80
C ASN A 55 -4.79 -4.99 16.52
N GLU A 56 -4.12 -5.44 17.57
CA GLU A 56 -2.95 -6.33 17.45
C GLU A 56 -3.27 -7.72 16.88
N THR A 57 -4.55 -8.04 16.70
CA THR A 57 -4.94 -9.27 15.99
C THR A 57 -4.89 -9.14 14.47
N LEU A 58 -4.64 -7.93 13.98
CA LEU A 58 -4.64 -7.64 12.55
C LEU A 58 -3.25 -7.26 12.06
N GLU A 59 -3.04 -7.46 10.76
CA GLU A 59 -1.98 -6.82 9.99
C GLU A 59 -2.60 -6.13 8.79
N CYS A 60 -1.87 -5.19 8.21
CA CYS A 60 -2.22 -4.63 6.93
C CYS A 60 -1.12 -5.00 5.94
N GLN A 61 -1.49 -5.65 4.84
CA GLN A 61 -0.54 -5.99 3.79
C GLN A 61 -0.62 -5.00 2.65
N VAL A 62 0.53 -4.63 2.12
CA VAL A 62 0.62 -3.80 0.91
C VAL A 62 0.91 -4.73 -0.25
N ARG A 63 0.00 -4.77 -1.22
CA ARG A 63 0.10 -5.64 -2.39
C ARG A 63 0.06 -4.83 -3.67
N PRO A 64 0.68 -5.34 -4.75
CA PRO A 64 0.60 -4.68 -6.05
C PRO A 64 -0.82 -4.68 -6.60
N ARG A 65 -1.06 -3.79 -7.55
CA ARG A 65 -2.30 -3.80 -8.34
C ARG A 65 -2.01 -4.50 -9.67
N SER A 66 -2.89 -5.45 -10.03
CA SER A 66 -2.70 -6.25 -11.24
C SER A 66 -2.66 -5.40 -12.51
N GLY A 67 -3.46 -4.34 -12.58
CA GLY A 67 -3.49 -3.46 -13.74
C GLY A 67 -2.17 -2.74 -13.98
N LEU A 68 -1.55 -2.21 -12.91
CA LEU A 68 -0.24 -1.56 -13.02
C LEU A 68 0.85 -2.57 -13.36
N ALA A 69 0.79 -3.75 -12.77
CA ALA A 69 1.77 -4.80 -13.04
C ALA A 69 1.75 -5.18 -14.52
N LEU A 70 0.56 -5.42 -15.07
CA LEU A 70 0.43 -5.86 -16.45
C LEU A 70 0.74 -4.75 -17.46
N LYS A 71 0.21 -3.55 -17.22
CA LYS A 71 0.29 -2.47 -18.21
C LYS A 71 1.59 -1.69 -18.16
N LYS A 72 2.17 -1.53 -16.97
CA LYS A 72 3.34 -0.66 -16.79
C LYS A 72 4.53 -1.36 -16.14
N GLY A 73 4.41 -2.64 -15.79
CA GLY A 73 5.49 -3.36 -15.15
C GLY A 73 5.85 -2.84 -13.76
N ILE A 74 4.89 -2.19 -13.08
CA ILE A 74 5.09 -1.65 -11.74
C ILE A 74 4.63 -2.65 -10.71
N THR A 75 5.47 -2.91 -9.71
CA THR A 75 5.13 -3.78 -8.58
C THR A 75 5.53 -3.10 -7.27
N VAL A 76 5.10 -3.69 -6.17
CA VAL A 76 5.59 -3.32 -4.84
C VAL A 76 6.79 -4.21 -4.55
N LEU A 77 7.95 -3.60 -4.35
CA LEU A 77 9.21 -4.34 -4.29
C LEU A 77 9.22 -5.37 -3.16
N ASN A 78 8.66 -5.03 -2.00
CA ASN A 78 8.63 -5.91 -0.83
C ASN A 78 7.27 -6.62 -0.69
N SER A 79 6.70 -7.07 -1.80
CA SER A 79 5.39 -7.72 -1.80
C SER A 79 5.41 -9.09 -1.15
N PRO A 80 4.48 -9.41 -0.24
CA PRO A 80 3.56 -8.45 0.37
C PRO A 80 4.29 -7.61 1.40
N GLY A 81 4.08 -6.30 1.35
CA GLY A 81 4.57 -5.41 2.40
C GLY A 81 3.80 -5.68 3.68
N THR A 82 4.48 -5.60 4.82
CA THR A 82 3.85 -5.85 6.11
C THR A 82 3.77 -4.56 6.91
N ILE A 83 2.55 -4.17 7.28
CA ILE A 83 2.33 -3.08 8.22
C ILE A 83 1.83 -3.71 9.52
N ASP A 84 2.67 -3.67 10.53
CA ASP A 84 2.38 -4.26 11.83
C ASP A 84 1.31 -3.45 12.56
N ALA A 85 0.60 -4.11 13.47
CA ALA A 85 -0.46 -3.46 14.24
C ALA A 85 0.05 -2.27 15.06
N ASP A 86 1.31 -2.32 15.51
CA ASP A 86 1.90 -1.26 16.33
C ASP A 86 2.65 -0.20 15.51
N TYR A 87 2.63 -0.27 14.19
CA TYR A 87 3.25 0.76 13.36
C TYR A 87 2.36 2.00 13.33
N ARG A 88 2.92 3.15 13.72
CA ARG A 88 2.20 4.42 13.76
C ARG A 88 2.72 5.46 12.78
N GLY A 89 3.72 5.08 11.98
CA GLY A 89 4.27 5.98 10.99
C GLY A 89 3.41 6.08 9.74
N GLU A 90 3.83 6.93 8.83
CA GLU A 90 3.17 7.09 7.54
C GLU A 90 3.35 5.83 6.71
N ILE A 91 2.27 5.41 6.03
CA ILE A 91 2.34 4.30 5.08
C ILE A 91 3.06 4.80 3.84
N GLY A 92 4.18 4.17 3.54
CA GLY A 92 4.94 4.40 2.32
C GLY A 92 4.92 3.16 1.45
N ILE A 93 4.82 3.37 0.15
CA ILE A 93 4.75 2.29 -0.83
C ILE A 93 6.06 2.27 -1.61
N ILE A 94 6.77 1.15 -1.57
CA ILE A 94 8.02 0.99 -2.31
C ILE A 94 7.69 0.40 -3.68
N LEU A 95 7.66 1.26 -4.70
CA LEU A 95 7.37 0.83 -6.07
C LEU A 95 8.66 0.48 -6.79
N MET A 96 8.61 -0.59 -7.57
CA MET A 96 9.70 -1.04 -8.44
C MET A 96 9.22 -1.03 -9.88
N ASN A 97 10.01 -0.43 -10.76
CA ASN A 97 9.74 -0.40 -12.19
C ASN A 97 10.52 -1.51 -12.89
N LEU A 98 9.81 -2.55 -13.32
CA LEU A 98 10.39 -3.70 -14.03
C LEU A 98 10.18 -3.59 -15.55
N SER A 99 9.76 -2.43 -16.05
CA SER A 99 9.60 -2.21 -17.48
C SER A 99 10.87 -1.61 -18.10
N ASP A 100 10.84 -1.46 -19.43
CA ASP A 100 11.94 -0.86 -20.17
C ASP A 100 11.83 0.66 -20.26
N ASP A 101 10.70 1.22 -19.84
CA ASP A 101 10.41 2.64 -19.94
C ASP A 101 10.34 3.32 -18.59
N LYS A 102 10.71 4.59 -18.55
CA LYS A 102 10.48 5.41 -17.37
C LYS A 102 8.99 5.49 -17.08
N VAL A 103 8.61 5.38 -15.80
CA VAL A 103 7.23 5.53 -15.35
C VAL A 103 7.14 6.76 -14.46
N VAL A 104 6.10 7.57 -14.67
CA VAL A 104 5.84 8.78 -13.88
C VAL A 104 4.65 8.51 -12.97
N ILE A 105 4.85 8.72 -11.68
CA ILE A 105 3.79 8.62 -10.67
C ILE A 105 3.36 10.02 -10.30
N GLU A 106 2.07 10.30 -10.44
CA GLU A 106 1.50 11.60 -10.09
C GLU A 106 0.65 11.46 -8.83
N SER A 107 0.51 12.56 -8.10
CA SER A 107 -0.34 12.55 -6.91
C SER A 107 -1.77 12.18 -7.28
N GLY A 108 -2.39 11.29 -6.50
CA GLY A 108 -3.71 10.76 -6.79
C GLY A 108 -3.70 9.46 -7.55
N ASP A 109 -2.58 9.04 -8.12
CA ASP A 109 -2.50 7.75 -8.81
C ASP A 109 -2.71 6.60 -7.83
N ARG A 110 -3.49 5.59 -8.25
CA ARG A 110 -3.66 4.36 -7.49
C ARG A 110 -2.44 3.48 -7.71
N ILE A 111 -1.66 3.27 -6.68
CA ILE A 111 -0.32 2.66 -6.81
C ILE A 111 -0.19 1.28 -6.18
N ALA A 112 -1.09 0.93 -5.27
CA ALA A 112 -1.05 -0.33 -4.55
C ALA A 112 -2.42 -0.60 -3.94
N GLN A 113 -2.56 -1.70 -3.23
CA GLN A 113 -3.76 -1.98 -2.46
C GLN A 113 -3.39 -2.46 -1.06
N LEU A 114 -4.24 -2.12 -0.11
CA LEU A 114 -4.12 -2.54 1.28
C LEU A 114 -5.07 -3.72 1.52
N VAL A 115 -4.56 -4.78 2.13
CA VAL A 115 -5.36 -5.96 2.47
C VAL A 115 -5.18 -6.24 3.95
N PHE A 116 -6.27 -6.19 4.71
CA PHE A 116 -6.24 -6.49 6.14
C PHE A 116 -6.44 -7.98 6.35
N ALA A 117 -5.70 -8.55 7.28
CA ALA A 117 -5.79 -9.97 7.59
C ALA A 117 -5.55 -10.18 9.08
N LYS A 118 -6.11 -11.28 9.61
CA LYS A 118 -5.81 -11.70 10.96
C LYS A 118 -4.42 -12.30 11.02
N VAL A 119 -3.74 -12.09 12.13
CA VAL A 119 -2.38 -12.59 12.34
C VAL A 119 -2.41 -13.70 13.37
N GLU A 120 -1.82 -14.84 13.00
CA GLU A 120 -1.67 -15.94 13.93
C GLU A 120 -0.36 -15.79 14.69
N LYS A 121 -0.44 -15.77 16.01
CA LYS A 121 0.73 -15.70 16.86
C LYS A 121 1.09 -17.10 17.32
N VAL A 122 2.36 -17.41 17.35
CA VAL A 122 2.85 -18.72 17.74
C VAL A 122 3.95 -18.60 18.79
N SER A 123 4.13 -19.65 19.57
CA SER A 123 5.29 -19.81 20.42
C SER A 123 6.20 -20.84 19.78
N LEU A 124 7.49 -20.54 19.76
CA LEU A 124 8.48 -21.47 19.21
C LEU A 124 9.11 -22.26 20.34
N GLU A 125 9.30 -23.54 20.11
CA GLU A 125 9.82 -24.48 21.11
C GLU A 125 10.86 -25.38 20.43
N ASN A 126 12.02 -25.53 21.08
CA ASN A 126 13.08 -26.42 20.58
C ASN A 126 12.86 -27.86 21.02
#